data_b330aca30d442457f89e93ecff2e20fb
#
_entry.id   b330aca30d442457f89e93ecff2e20fb
#
_cell.length_a   1.000
_cell.length_b   1.000
_cell.length_c   1.000
_cell.angle_alpha   90.00
_cell.angle_beta   90.00
_cell.angle_gamma   90.00
#
_symmetry.space_group_name_H-M   'P 1'
#
loop_
_entity.id
_entity.type
_entity.pdbx_description
1 polymer ?
#
loop_
_entity_poly.entity_id
_entity_poly.type
_entity_poly.pdbx_seq_one_letter_code
_entity_poly.pdbx_strand_id
1 'polypeptide(L)'
;VEVRPSFYSAVIGTIETICLAAGIGISIGMVAGTTGVEGSARGRMTVLASVIGLALGYLAAIVSDGSVLPSLVSGALFAGLACAVMSGVIAGARRRGGTAALTFIVILMAIGIALITILLPPFAILPAGVLLWLAVSRNQRSDRKHAGLRILR
;
A
#
# COMPACT_ATOMS: atom_id res chain seq x y z
N VAL A 1 -21.54 34.09 -10.70
CA VAL A 1 -22.48 33.09 -10.11
C VAL A 1 -21.61 31.91 -9.69
N GLU A 2 -21.29 31.88 -8.40
CA GLU A 2 -20.49 30.80 -7.79
C GLU A 2 -21.41 29.59 -7.64
N VAL A 3 -21.30 28.64 -8.56
CA VAL A 3 -22.02 27.36 -8.48
C VAL A 3 -21.37 26.59 -7.35
N ARG A 4 -22.01 26.56 -6.18
CA ARG A 4 -21.60 25.66 -5.09
C ARG A 4 -21.60 24.22 -5.63
N PRO A 5 -20.47 23.50 -5.51
CA PRO A 5 -20.45 22.11 -5.93
C PRO A 5 -21.56 21.36 -5.18
N SER A 6 -22.35 20.57 -5.89
CA SER A 6 -23.39 19.76 -5.25
C SER A 6 -22.69 18.82 -4.24
N PHE A 7 -23.36 18.48 -3.14
CA PHE A 7 -22.82 17.56 -2.12
C PHE A 7 -22.26 16.27 -2.76
N TYR A 8 -22.90 15.78 -3.83
CA TYR A 8 -22.43 14.63 -4.58
C TYR A 8 -21.08 14.85 -5.28
N SER A 9 -20.84 15.99 -5.88
CA SER A 9 -19.56 16.26 -6.56
C SER A 9 -18.39 16.37 -5.56
N ALA A 10 -18.65 16.93 -4.37
CA ALA A 10 -17.65 16.99 -3.31
C ALA A 10 -17.30 15.60 -2.76
N VAL A 11 -18.29 14.73 -2.58
CA VAL A 11 -18.07 13.35 -2.10
C VAL A 11 -17.30 12.51 -3.14
N ILE A 12 -17.67 12.61 -4.41
CA ILE A 12 -16.99 11.89 -5.51
C ILE A 12 -15.53 12.34 -5.60
N GLY A 13 -15.26 13.64 -5.60
CA GLY A 13 -13.89 14.17 -5.63
C GLY A 13 -13.05 13.71 -4.44
N THR A 14 -13.64 13.63 -3.24
CA THR A 14 -12.94 13.11 -2.06
C THR A 14 -12.59 11.63 -2.21
N ILE A 15 -13.51 10.80 -2.73
CA ILE A 15 -13.25 9.36 -2.95
C ILE A 15 -12.17 9.16 -4.00
N GLU A 16 -12.21 9.89 -5.10
CA GLU A 16 -11.19 9.83 -6.15
C GLU A 16 -9.80 10.18 -5.62
N THR A 17 -9.70 11.24 -4.81
CA THR A 17 -8.43 11.66 -4.21
C THR A 17 -7.88 10.61 -3.25
N ILE A 18 -8.73 9.99 -2.42
CA ILE A 18 -8.36 8.91 -1.51
C ILE A 18 -7.85 7.70 -2.30
N CYS A 19 -8.55 7.32 -3.37
CA CYS A 19 -8.16 6.21 -4.23
C CYS A 19 -6.83 6.46 -4.92
N LEU A 20 -6.60 7.68 -5.42
CA LEU A 20 -5.36 8.09 -6.07
C LEU A 20 -4.19 8.04 -5.07
N ALA A 21 -4.37 8.59 -3.88
CA ALA A 21 -3.36 8.55 -2.81
C ALA A 21 -3.05 7.10 -2.37
N ALA A 22 -4.08 6.26 -2.22
CA ALA A 22 -3.92 4.86 -1.86
C ALA A 22 -3.14 4.08 -2.94
N GLY A 23 -3.49 4.24 -4.21
CA GLY A 23 -2.82 3.53 -5.31
C GLY A 23 -1.37 3.91 -5.48
N ILE A 24 -1.04 5.21 -5.39
CA ILE A 24 0.35 5.69 -5.39
C ILE A 24 1.09 5.15 -4.16
N GLY A 25 0.46 5.19 -2.98
CA GLY A 25 1.02 4.63 -1.75
C GLY A 25 1.35 3.14 -1.89
N ILE A 26 0.42 2.34 -2.45
CA ILE A 26 0.64 0.91 -2.72
C ILE A 26 1.86 0.70 -3.61
N SER A 27 1.95 1.42 -4.71
CA SER A 27 3.05 1.27 -5.69
C SER A 27 4.41 1.53 -5.05
N ILE A 28 4.53 2.59 -4.26
CA ILE A 28 5.76 2.92 -3.54
C ILE A 28 6.08 1.91 -2.46
N GLY A 29 5.09 1.51 -1.68
CA GLY A 29 5.25 0.48 -0.67
C GLY A 29 5.72 -0.84 -1.26
N MET A 30 5.22 -1.24 -2.42
CA MET A 30 5.67 -2.42 -3.14
C MET A 30 7.14 -2.31 -3.54
N VAL A 31 7.54 -1.19 -4.16
CA VAL A 31 8.94 -0.95 -4.55
C VAL A 31 9.86 -0.92 -3.32
N ALA A 32 9.48 -0.21 -2.27
CA ALA A 32 10.25 -0.19 -1.02
C ALA A 32 10.38 -1.59 -0.40
N GLY A 33 9.33 -2.41 -0.48
CA GLY A 33 9.32 -3.79 0.00
C GLY A 33 10.25 -4.73 -0.77
N THR A 34 10.62 -4.40 -2.02
CA THR A 34 11.55 -5.23 -2.82
C THR A 34 12.98 -5.20 -2.29
N THR A 35 13.36 -4.20 -1.49
CA THR A 35 14.69 -4.14 -0.87
C THR A 35 14.99 -5.34 0.02
N GLY A 36 13.94 -6.03 0.49
CA GLY A 36 14.04 -7.31 1.20
C GLY A 36 14.85 -7.23 2.49
N VAL A 37 14.87 -6.07 3.13
CA VAL A 37 15.60 -5.84 4.38
C VAL A 37 14.94 -6.62 5.52
N GLU A 38 15.74 -7.36 6.29
CA GLU A 38 15.28 -8.18 7.42
C GLU A 38 15.59 -7.51 8.77
N GLY A 39 14.91 -7.95 9.83
CA GLY A 39 15.16 -7.48 11.20
C GLY A 39 14.67 -6.05 11.46
N SER A 40 15.41 -5.32 12.27
CA SER A 40 15.08 -3.94 12.68
C SER A 40 15.05 -2.94 11.51
N ALA A 41 15.84 -3.19 10.47
CA ALA A 41 15.87 -2.35 9.28
C ALA A 41 14.55 -2.44 8.47
N ARG A 42 13.80 -3.54 8.58
CA ARG A 42 12.47 -3.68 7.97
C ARG A 42 11.49 -2.65 8.54
N GLY A 43 11.49 -2.46 9.86
CA GLY A 43 10.64 -1.45 10.50
C GLY A 43 10.96 -0.04 10.00
N ARG A 44 12.24 0.30 9.87
CA ARG A 44 12.68 1.60 9.34
C ARG A 44 12.22 1.82 7.89
N MET A 45 12.34 0.80 7.03
CA MET A 45 11.86 0.87 5.64
C MET A 45 10.34 1.04 5.56
N THR A 46 9.59 0.38 6.42
CA THR A 46 8.13 0.55 6.49
C THR A 46 7.77 1.98 6.89
N VAL A 47 8.45 2.54 7.89
CA VAL A 47 8.25 3.94 8.31
C VAL A 47 8.60 4.90 7.19
N LEU A 48 9.74 4.72 6.52
CA LEU A 48 10.13 5.55 5.38
C LEU A 48 9.11 5.49 4.24
N ALA A 49 8.64 4.29 3.90
CA ALA A 49 7.59 4.11 2.89
C ALA A 49 6.30 4.84 3.29
N SER A 50 5.90 4.79 4.56
CA SER A 50 4.73 5.50 5.07
C SER A 50 4.91 7.03 5.00
N VAL A 51 6.09 7.55 5.33
CA VAL A 51 6.39 8.99 5.23
C VAL A 51 6.34 9.46 3.77
N ILE A 52 6.92 8.69 2.85
CA ILE A 52 6.85 9.00 1.41
C ILE A 52 5.39 8.92 0.93
N GLY A 53 4.64 7.91 1.34
CA GLY A 53 3.22 7.76 1.03
C GLY A 53 2.38 8.92 1.56
N LEU A 54 2.71 9.45 2.73
CA LEU A 54 2.09 10.63 3.30
C LEU A 54 2.36 11.87 2.44
N ALA A 55 3.62 12.10 2.05
CA ALA A 55 4.01 13.24 1.22
C ALA A 55 3.30 13.21 -0.14
N LEU A 56 3.19 12.04 -0.76
CA LEU A 56 2.51 11.88 -2.04
C LEU A 56 0.98 11.93 -1.92
N GLY A 57 0.42 11.47 -0.79
CA GLY A 57 -0.99 11.68 -0.49
C GLY A 57 -1.32 13.18 -0.37
N TYR A 58 -0.41 13.97 0.19
CA TYR A 58 -0.52 15.43 0.21
C TYR A 58 -0.51 16.03 -1.20
N LEU A 59 0.45 15.63 -2.03
CA LEU A 59 0.52 16.09 -3.41
C LEU A 59 -0.73 15.69 -4.21
N ALA A 60 -1.23 14.47 -4.03
CA ALA A 60 -2.45 14.01 -4.67
C ALA A 60 -3.65 14.88 -4.27
N ALA A 61 -3.75 15.29 -2.99
CA ALA A 61 -4.81 16.17 -2.52
C ALA A 61 -4.75 17.57 -3.15
N ILE A 62 -3.54 18.13 -3.31
CA ILE A 62 -3.35 19.43 -3.95
C ILE A 62 -3.72 19.37 -5.43
N VAL A 63 -3.29 18.33 -6.15
CA VAL A 63 -3.52 18.18 -7.58
C VAL A 63 -4.99 17.96 -7.92
N SER A 64 -5.73 17.27 -7.05
CA SER A 64 -7.14 16.93 -7.26
C SER A 64 -8.13 17.83 -6.53
N ASP A 65 -7.67 18.92 -5.91
CA ASP A 65 -8.50 19.83 -5.09
C ASP A 65 -9.37 19.08 -4.05
N GLY A 66 -8.86 17.96 -3.56
CA GLY A 66 -9.58 17.07 -2.65
C GLY A 66 -9.24 17.31 -1.18
N SER A 67 -9.86 16.51 -0.31
CA SER A 67 -9.63 16.59 1.13
C SER A 67 -8.23 16.09 1.52
N VAL A 68 -7.44 16.94 2.14
CA VAL A 68 -6.03 16.69 2.49
C VAL A 68 -5.87 15.56 3.51
N LEU A 69 -6.62 15.62 4.62
CA LEU A 69 -6.47 14.66 5.72
C LEU A 69 -6.70 13.19 5.32
N PRO A 70 -7.81 12.83 4.64
CA PRO A 70 -8.03 11.45 4.24
C PRO A 70 -6.97 10.94 3.24
N SER A 71 -6.49 11.81 2.34
CA SER A 71 -5.48 11.47 1.35
C SER A 71 -4.10 11.21 1.98
N LEU A 72 -3.70 12.02 2.97
CA LEU A 72 -2.50 11.82 3.75
C LEU A 72 -2.52 10.46 4.45
N VAL A 73 -3.63 10.18 5.16
CA VAL A 73 -3.79 8.94 5.93
C VAL A 73 -3.81 7.73 5.00
N SER A 74 -4.56 7.78 3.91
CA SER A 74 -4.62 6.67 2.95
C SER A 74 -3.27 6.40 2.30
N GLY A 75 -2.57 7.42 1.81
CA GLY A 75 -1.24 7.28 1.22
C GLY A 75 -0.23 6.65 2.18
N ALA A 76 -0.18 7.12 3.43
CA ALA A 76 0.73 6.60 4.44
C ALA A 76 0.41 5.14 4.84
N LEU A 77 -0.87 4.84 5.10
CA LEU A 77 -1.31 3.51 5.52
C LEU A 77 -1.05 2.48 4.43
N PHE A 78 -1.45 2.75 3.19
CA PHE A 78 -1.29 1.80 2.11
C PHE A 78 0.17 1.62 1.69
N ALA A 79 1.01 2.66 1.75
CA ALA A 79 2.44 2.53 1.50
C ALA A 79 3.13 1.67 2.58
N GLY A 80 2.85 1.91 3.85
CA GLY A 80 3.39 1.11 4.95
C GLY A 80 2.94 -0.34 4.88
N LEU A 81 1.65 -0.58 4.62
CA LEU A 81 1.07 -1.92 4.53
C LEU A 81 1.64 -2.70 3.33
N ALA A 82 1.74 -2.08 2.16
CA ALA A 82 2.33 -2.68 0.97
C ALA A 82 3.80 -3.03 1.19
N CYS A 83 4.58 -2.13 1.81
CA CYS A 83 5.98 -2.38 2.16
C CYS A 83 6.11 -3.56 3.14
N ALA A 84 5.29 -3.61 4.18
CA ALA A 84 5.30 -4.69 5.17
C ALA A 84 4.93 -6.05 4.56
N VAL A 85 3.94 -6.10 3.67
CA VAL A 85 3.54 -7.33 2.98
C VAL A 85 4.62 -7.79 2.02
N MET A 86 5.11 -6.91 1.15
CA MET A 86 6.09 -7.26 0.11
C MET A 86 7.45 -7.62 0.67
N SER A 87 7.95 -6.91 1.68
CA SER A 87 9.20 -7.29 2.35
C SER A 87 9.15 -8.71 2.92
N GLY A 88 8.00 -9.13 3.44
CA GLY A 88 7.83 -10.50 3.91
C GLY A 88 7.70 -11.55 2.79
N VAL A 89 7.15 -11.18 1.63
CA VAL A 89 7.10 -12.07 0.44
C VAL A 89 8.51 -12.27 -0.10
N ILE A 90 9.26 -11.19 -0.28
CA ILE A 90 10.63 -11.21 -0.80
C ILE A 90 11.58 -11.97 0.15
N ALA A 91 11.47 -11.75 1.48
CA ALA A 91 12.25 -12.51 2.46
C ALA A 91 11.96 -14.02 2.38
N GLY A 92 10.70 -14.40 2.17
CA GLY A 92 10.32 -15.80 1.96
C GLY A 92 10.89 -16.39 0.66
N ALA A 93 10.94 -15.61 -0.41
CA ALA A 93 11.48 -16.02 -1.70
C ALA A 93 13.01 -16.15 -1.69
N ARG A 94 13.70 -15.26 -0.98
CA ARG A 94 15.17 -15.34 -0.78
C ARG A 94 15.59 -16.69 -0.22
N ARG A 95 14.88 -17.21 0.75
CA ARG A 95 15.16 -18.52 1.36
C ARG A 95 15.01 -19.68 0.38
N ARG A 96 14.32 -19.48 -0.75
CA ARG A 96 14.07 -20.47 -1.80
C ARG A 96 14.92 -20.28 -3.07
N GLY A 97 15.82 -19.29 -3.09
CA GLY A 97 16.76 -19.04 -4.18
C GLY A 97 16.21 -18.32 -5.43
N GLY A 98 14.98 -17.78 -5.37
CA GLY A 98 14.29 -17.20 -6.55
C GLY A 98 13.95 -15.72 -6.44
N THR A 99 14.90 -14.84 -6.09
CA THR A 99 14.57 -13.43 -5.79
C THR A 99 14.51 -12.50 -6.99
N ALA A 100 15.37 -12.66 -7.98
CA ALA A 100 15.52 -11.68 -9.07
C ALA A 100 14.25 -11.58 -9.93
N ALA A 101 13.72 -12.71 -10.37
CA ALA A 101 12.49 -12.77 -11.17
C ALA A 101 11.29 -12.21 -10.40
N LEU A 102 11.16 -12.55 -9.11
CA LEU A 102 10.06 -12.07 -8.27
C LEU A 102 10.15 -10.55 -8.05
N THR A 103 11.34 -10.01 -7.82
CA THR A 103 11.55 -8.57 -7.67
C THR A 103 11.16 -7.82 -8.95
N PHE A 104 11.55 -8.35 -10.11
CA PHE A 104 11.19 -7.76 -11.39
C PHE A 104 9.66 -7.73 -11.59
N ILE A 105 8.98 -8.84 -11.31
CA ILE A 105 7.51 -8.94 -11.42
C ILE A 105 6.83 -7.93 -10.48
N VAL A 106 7.31 -7.80 -9.23
CA VAL A 106 6.73 -6.86 -8.26
C VAL A 106 6.90 -5.42 -8.71
N ILE A 107 8.06 -5.04 -9.27
CA ILE A 107 8.28 -3.70 -9.81
C ILE A 107 7.35 -3.43 -11.00
N LEU A 108 7.23 -4.39 -11.91
CA LEU A 108 6.33 -4.27 -13.06
C LEU A 108 4.87 -4.10 -12.63
N MET A 109 4.42 -4.87 -11.65
CA MET A 109 3.09 -4.73 -11.06
C MET A 109 2.90 -3.38 -10.36
N ALA A 110 3.91 -2.88 -9.65
CA ALA A 110 3.85 -1.57 -9.00
C ALA A 110 3.67 -0.43 -10.02
N ILE A 111 4.40 -0.49 -11.13
CA ILE A 111 4.26 0.47 -12.25
C ILE A 111 2.86 0.37 -12.85
N GLY A 112 2.38 -0.85 -13.10
CA GLY A 112 1.03 -1.09 -13.63
C GLY A 112 -0.07 -0.52 -12.72
N ILE A 113 0.02 -0.75 -11.42
CA ILE A 113 -0.93 -0.21 -10.43
C ILE A 113 -0.88 1.33 -10.43
N ALA A 114 0.33 1.94 -10.47
CA ALA A 114 0.47 3.39 -10.52
C ALA A 114 -0.19 3.97 -11.77
N LEU A 115 0.07 3.40 -12.94
CA LEU A 115 -0.53 3.86 -14.20
C LEU A 115 -2.06 3.73 -14.20
N ILE A 116 -2.58 2.58 -13.78
CA ILE A 116 -4.03 2.35 -13.71
C ILE A 116 -4.68 3.32 -12.73
N THR A 117 -4.05 3.58 -11.59
CA THR A 117 -4.59 4.51 -10.58
C THR A 117 -4.62 5.95 -11.06
N ILE A 118 -3.62 6.38 -11.84
CA ILE A 118 -3.60 7.73 -12.43
C ILE A 118 -4.67 7.89 -13.49
N LEU A 119 -4.88 6.86 -14.32
CA LEU A 119 -5.88 6.90 -15.40
C LEU A 119 -7.31 6.71 -14.88
N LEU A 120 -7.48 5.84 -13.89
CA LEU A 120 -8.77 5.39 -13.37
C LEU A 120 -8.70 5.25 -11.84
N PRO A 121 -8.77 6.36 -11.08
CA PRO A 121 -8.60 6.34 -9.62
C PRO A 121 -9.46 5.31 -8.87
N PRO A 122 -10.74 5.06 -9.25
CA PRO A 122 -11.57 4.07 -8.55
C PRO A 122 -11.02 2.65 -8.56
N PHE A 123 -10.22 2.29 -9.56
CA PHE A 123 -9.63 0.95 -9.66
C PHE A 123 -8.57 0.65 -8.60
N ALA A 124 -8.05 1.66 -7.89
CA ALA A 124 -7.15 1.46 -6.76
C ALA A 124 -7.76 0.64 -5.61
N ILE A 125 -9.10 0.54 -5.55
CA ILE A 125 -9.81 -0.28 -4.56
C ILE A 125 -9.46 -1.76 -4.71
N LEU A 126 -9.24 -2.25 -5.92
CA LEU A 126 -8.89 -3.66 -6.16
C LEU A 126 -7.55 -4.06 -5.55
N PRO A 127 -6.42 -3.40 -5.86
CA PRO A 127 -5.15 -3.75 -5.22
C PRO A 127 -5.15 -3.45 -3.72
N ALA A 128 -5.87 -2.43 -3.26
CA ALA A 128 -6.04 -2.16 -1.85
C ALA A 128 -6.76 -3.32 -1.12
N GLY A 129 -7.84 -3.84 -1.69
CA GLY A 129 -8.57 -4.99 -1.16
C GLY A 129 -7.71 -6.26 -1.12
N VAL A 130 -6.95 -6.54 -2.17
CA VAL A 130 -6.03 -7.68 -2.24
C VAL A 130 -4.94 -7.56 -1.16
N LEU A 131 -4.36 -6.37 -0.96
CA LEU A 131 -3.35 -6.15 0.07
C LEU A 131 -3.91 -6.32 1.48
N LEU A 132 -5.09 -5.79 1.75
CA LEU A 132 -5.76 -5.98 3.03
C LEU A 132 -6.05 -7.45 3.29
N TRP A 133 -6.56 -8.17 2.30
CA TRP A 133 -6.80 -9.61 2.40
C TRP A 133 -5.52 -10.40 2.68
N LEU A 134 -4.43 -10.09 1.98
CA LEU A 134 -3.12 -10.69 2.22
C LEU A 134 -2.58 -10.39 3.61
N ALA A 135 -2.73 -9.15 4.08
CA ALA A 135 -2.30 -8.76 5.42
C ALA A 135 -3.05 -9.55 6.52
N VAL A 136 -4.37 -9.64 6.40
CA VAL A 136 -5.23 -10.38 7.34
C VAL A 136 -4.92 -11.88 7.29
N SER A 137 -4.80 -12.48 6.10
CA SER A 137 -4.49 -13.90 5.93
C SER A 137 -3.14 -14.27 6.55
N ARG A 138 -2.15 -13.38 6.48
CA ARG A 138 -0.84 -13.61 7.10
C ARG A 138 -0.91 -13.54 8.62
N ASN A 139 -1.68 -12.60 9.16
CA ASN A 139 -1.85 -12.48 10.61
C ASN A 139 -2.51 -13.72 11.20
N GLN A 140 -3.57 -14.22 10.58
CA GLN A 140 -4.25 -15.45 11.02
C GLN A 140 -3.35 -16.70 11.00
N ARG A 141 -2.42 -16.79 10.04
CA ARG A 141 -1.45 -17.90 9.99
C ARG A 141 -0.39 -17.81 11.09
N SER A 142 -0.03 -16.60 11.52
CA SER A 142 0.87 -16.35 12.64
C SER A 142 0.26 -16.88 13.96
N ASP A 143 -1.00 -16.56 14.21
CA ASP A 143 -1.70 -16.92 15.45
C ASP A 143 -1.86 -18.43 15.60
N ARG A 144 -2.14 -19.15 14.50
CA ARG A 144 -2.26 -20.62 14.51
C ARG A 144 -0.96 -21.33 14.87
N LYS A 145 0.21 -20.79 14.52
CA LYS A 145 1.51 -21.36 14.87
C LYS A 145 1.79 -21.26 16.38
N HIS A 146 1.33 -20.20 17.02
CA HIS A 146 1.52 -20.01 18.46
C HIS A 146 0.53 -20.83 19.30
N ALA A 147 -0.66 -21.11 18.77
CA ALA A 147 -1.64 -21.98 19.44
C ALA A 147 -1.16 -23.44 19.54
N GLY A 148 -0.46 -23.95 18.49
CA GLY A 148 0.08 -25.32 18.48
C GLY A 148 1.19 -25.58 19.50
N LEU A 149 1.96 -24.55 19.87
CA LEU A 149 3.05 -24.67 20.86
C LEU A 149 2.57 -24.67 22.31
N ARG A 150 1.34 -24.21 22.59
CA ARG A 150 0.74 -24.22 23.92
C ARG A 150 0.25 -25.61 24.37
N ILE A 151 0.04 -26.54 23.45
CA ILE A 151 -0.47 -27.88 23.73
C ILE A 151 0.66 -28.84 24.17
N LEU A 152 1.92 -28.45 23.96
CA LEU A 152 3.10 -29.27 24.28
C LEU A 152 3.80 -28.87 25.60
N ARG A 153 3.10 -28.15 26.48
CA ARG A 153 3.59 -27.78 27.82
C ARG A 153 2.60 -28.29 28.90
#